data_980cc7e90073fabb8937b177cf7aad5e
#
_entry.id   980cc7e90073fabb8937b177cf7aad5e
#
_cell.length_a   1.000
_cell.length_b   1.000
_cell.length_c   1.000
_cell.angle_alpha   90.00
_cell.angle_beta   90.00
_cell.angle_gamma   90.00
#
_symmetry.space_group_name_H-M   'P 1'
#
loop_
_entity.id
_entity.type
_entity.pdbx_description
1 polymer ?
#
loop_
_entity_poly.entity_id
_entity_poly.type
_entity_poly.pdbx_seq_one_letter_code
_entity_poly.pdbx_strand_id
1 'polypeptide(L)'
;MQLHTPRATSRRKGIDLFDFDMLGLSPTLLTAIKQAGYDQPTPIQNQAIPLALDGHDVMGLAQTGTGKTAAFGLPLAEMLLNDPGRPDPKCVKALILAPTRELVNQIAENLKLYVKGSRLKVGTVVGGQSINNQIRFLA
;
A
#
# COMPACT_ATOMS: atom_id res chain seq x y z
N MET A 1 -12.80 37.27 43.32
CA MET A 1 -13.15 35.96 42.85
C MET A 1 -13.37 36.05 41.37
N GLN A 2 -12.29 35.86 40.56
CA GLN A 2 -12.32 36.05 39.09
C GLN A 2 -12.44 34.63 38.49
N LEU A 3 -13.52 34.43 37.76
CA LEU A 3 -13.81 33.22 37.01
C LEU A 3 -12.95 33.19 35.71
N HIS A 4 -12.07 32.23 35.64
CA HIS A 4 -11.22 31.98 34.47
C HIS A 4 -12.06 31.22 33.45
N THR A 5 -12.48 31.90 32.37
CA THR A 5 -13.11 31.30 31.21
C THR A 5 -12.04 30.58 30.34
N PRO A 6 -12.19 29.30 29.99
CA PRO A 6 -11.26 28.66 29.08
C PRO A 6 -11.48 29.19 27.67
N ARG A 7 -10.38 29.66 27.08
CA ARG A 7 -10.27 30.18 25.72
C ARG A 7 -10.61 29.08 24.72
N ALA A 8 -11.72 29.25 24.00
CA ALA A 8 -12.10 28.37 22.91
C ALA A 8 -10.99 28.36 21.85
N THR A 9 -10.29 27.25 21.72
CA THR A 9 -9.39 26.99 20.59
C THR A 9 -10.23 26.83 19.33
N SER A 10 -10.02 27.74 18.41
CA SER A 10 -10.59 27.79 17.07
C SER A 10 -10.41 26.41 16.39
N ARG A 11 -11.49 25.62 16.31
CA ARG A 11 -11.59 24.48 15.40
C ARG A 11 -11.55 25.03 13.97
N ARG A 12 -10.38 24.99 13.35
CA ARG A 12 -10.31 25.02 11.90
C ARG A 12 -11.09 23.81 11.41
N LYS A 13 -12.09 24.00 10.56
CA LYS A 13 -12.68 22.97 9.72
C LYS A 13 -11.56 22.42 8.82
N GLY A 14 -10.79 21.49 9.32
CA GLY A 14 -9.77 20.75 8.62
C GLY A 14 -10.26 19.31 8.53
N ILE A 15 -10.31 18.79 7.34
CA ILE A 15 -10.30 17.40 6.97
C ILE A 15 -9.74 16.59 8.15
N ASP A 16 -10.54 15.69 8.71
CA ASP A 16 -10.07 14.75 9.73
C ASP A 16 -8.85 14.04 9.12
N LEU A 17 -7.66 14.40 9.60
CA LEU A 17 -6.40 13.78 9.22
C LEU A 17 -6.42 12.39 9.85
N PHE A 18 -6.87 11.40 9.10
CA PHE A 18 -6.72 10.01 9.48
C PHE A 18 -5.23 9.67 9.51
N ASP A 19 -4.80 9.04 10.58
CA ASP A 19 -3.47 8.45 10.66
C ASP A 19 -3.52 7.05 10.01
N PHE A 20 -2.39 6.55 9.50
CA PHE A 20 -2.28 5.18 8.99
C PHE A 20 -2.71 4.13 10.01
N ASP A 21 -2.52 4.41 11.30
CA ASP A 21 -2.95 3.54 12.41
C ASP A 21 -4.47 3.30 12.42
N MET A 22 -5.26 4.19 11.80
CA MET A 22 -6.72 4.10 11.73
C MET A 22 -7.22 3.35 10.48
N LEU A 23 -6.34 2.97 9.55
CA LEU A 23 -6.72 2.38 8.28
C LEU A 23 -6.83 0.84 8.31
N GLY A 24 -6.62 0.21 9.47
CA GLY A 24 -6.73 -1.26 9.62
C GLY A 24 -5.48 -2.04 9.18
N LEU A 25 -4.33 -1.36 9.05
CA LEU A 25 -3.06 -1.99 8.71
C LEU A 25 -2.38 -2.59 9.94
N SER A 26 -1.69 -3.72 9.77
CA SER A 26 -0.94 -4.38 10.84
C SER A 26 0.27 -3.56 11.33
N PRO A 27 0.72 -3.76 12.58
CA PRO A 27 1.91 -3.09 13.12
C PRO A 27 3.17 -3.30 12.25
N THR A 28 3.27 -4.43 11.58
CA THR A 28 4.38 -4.73 10.65
C THR A 28 4.38 -3.78 9.47
N LEU A 29 3.23 -3.58 8.82
CA LEU A 29 3.10 -2.62 7.72
C LEU A 29 3.24 -1.18 8.18
N LEU A 30 2.67 -0.81 9.32
CA LEU A 30 2.84 0.52 9.90
C LEU A 30 4.31 0.86 10.13
N THR A 31 5.09 -0.10 10.60
CA THR A 31 6.54 0.07 10.74
C THR A 31 7.22 0.27 9.39
N ALA A 32 6.86 -0.52 8.39
CA ALA A 32 7.42 -0.39 7.03
C ALA A 32 7.07 0.96 6.39
N ILE A 33 5.85 1.46 6.58
CA ILE A 33 5.38 2.77 6.10
C ILE A 33 6.20 3.90 6.72
N LYS A 34 6.39 3.88 8.05
CA LYS A 34 7.19 4.88 8.76
C LYS A 34 8.65 4.88 8.30
N GLN A 35 9.25 3.71 8.11
CA GLN A 35 10.62 3.59 7.57
C GLN A 35 10.74 4.10 6.13
N ALA A 36 9.67 4.05 5.36
CA ALA A 36 9.57 4.57 4.01
C ALA A 36 9.34 6.10 3.95
N GLY A 37 9.20 6.77 5.10
CA GLY A 37 8.97 8.21 5.18
C GLY A 37 7.52 8.64 4.89
N TYR A 38 6.55 7.74 5.06
CA TYR A 38 5.14 8.10 4.98
C TYR A 38 4.65 8.57 6.36
N ASP A 39 4.38 9.85 6.50
CA ASP A 39 3.93 10.44 7.77
C ASP A 39 2.41 10.38 7.91
N GLN A 40 1.68 10.72 6.84
CA GLN A 40 0.21 10.77 6.84
C GLN A 40 -0.35 10.21 5.53
N PRO A 41 -1.51 9.54 5.57
CA PRO A 41 -2.15 9.03 4.37
C PRO A 41 -2.73 10.17 3.53
N THR A 42 -2.59 10.03 2.23
CA THR A 42 -3.22 10.92 1.27
C THR A 42 -4.74 10.68 1.18
N PRO A 43 -5.54 11.62 0.62
CA PRO A 43 -6.98 11.44 0.48
C PRO A 43 -7.38 10.16 -0.26
N ILE A 44 -6.64 9.75 -1.30
CA ILE A 44 -6.93 8.49 -2.02
C ILE A 44 -6.61 7.26 -1.17
N GLN A 45 -5.58 7.31 -0.34
CA GLN A 45 -5.23 6.23 0.57
C GLN A 45 -6.27 6.08 1.67
N ASN A 46 -6.73 7.17 2.28
CA ASN A 46 -7.78 7.16 3.29
C ASN A 46 -9.09 6.54 2.79
N GLN A 47 -9.43 6.76 1.53
CA GLN A 47 -10.66 6.22 0.94
C GLN A 47 -10.50 4.78 0.45
N ALA A 48 -9.37 4.46 -0.20
CA ALA A 48 -9.20 3.18 -0.88
C ALA A 48 -8.76 2.05 0.04
N ILE A 49 -7.87 2.33 1.02
CA ILE A 49 -7.29 1.27 1.86
C ILE A 49 -8.35 0.52 2.66
N PRO A 50 -9.26 1.17 3.42
CA PRO A 50 -10.29 0.45 4.17
C PRO A 50 -11.21 -0.36 3.26
N LEU A 51 -11.66 0.20 2.15
CA LEU A 51 -12.54 -0.50 1.20
C LEU A 51 -11.89 -1.76 0.62
N ALA A 52 -10.59 -1.66 0.25
CA ALA A 52 -9.87 -2.80 -0.26
C ALA A 52 -9.65 -3.89 0.82
N LEU A 53 -9.39 -3.50 2.07
CA LEU A 53 -9.27 -4.45 3.20
C LEU A 53 -10.60 -5.15 3.50
N ASP A 54 -11.72 -4.46 3.31
CA ASP A 54 -13.07 -5.04 3.43
C ASP A 54 -13.46 -5.95 2.24
N GLY A 55 -12.55 -6.12 1.26
CA GLY A 55 -12.75 -7.00 0.10
C GLY A 55 -13.57 -6.40 -1.03
N HIS A 56 -13.75 -5.09 -1.06
CA HIS A 56 -14.46 -4.41 -2.16
C HIS A 56 -13.56 -4.21 -3.38
N ASP A 57 -14.16 -4.25 -4.56
CA ASP A 57 -13.52 -3.76 -5.78
C ASP A 57 -13.41 -2.24 -5.74
N VAL A 58 -12.20 -1.72 -6.01
CA VAL A 58 -11.93 -0.29 -5.90
C VAL A 58 -11.45 0.28 -7.23
N MET A 59 -12.11 1.33 -7.70
CA MET A 59 -11.66 2.15 -8.82
C MET A 59 -11.17 3.50 -8.31
N GLY A 60 -9.84 3.70 -8.29
CA GLY A 60 -9.21 4.94 -7.82
C GLY A 60 -8.84 5.88 -8.96
N LEU A 61 -9.58 6.98 -9.13
CA LEU A 61 -9.29 8.03 -10.09
C LEU A 61 -8.57 9.18 -9.37
N ALA A 62 -7.27 9.33 -9.62
CA ALA A 62 -6.46 10.37 -9.02
C ALA A 62 -5.29 10.73 -9.94
N GLN A 63 -4.76 11.95 -9.81
CA GLN A 63 -3.60 12.39 -10.57
C GLN A 63 -2.33 11.59 -10.22
N THR A 64 -1.29 11.72 -11.05
CA THR A 64 0.03 11.14 -10.75
C THR A 64 0.62 11.81 -9.50
N GLY A 65 1.37 11.05 -8.70
CA GLY A 65 1.98 11.58 -7.46
C GLY A 65 1.06 11.68 -6.24
N THR A 66 -0.21 11.27 -6.34
CA THR A 66 -1.18 11.32 -5.22
C THR A 66 -1.11 10.12 -4.27
N GLY A 67 -0.15 9.20 -4.45
CA GLY A 67 0.01 8.03 -3.57
C GLY A 67 -0.85 6.82 -3.96
N LYS A 68 -1.32 6.72 -5.23
CA LYS A 68 -2.11 5.55 -5.70
C LYS A 68 -1.42 4.21 -5.47
N THR A 69 -0.10 4.13 -5.67
CA THR A 69 0.65 2.88 -5.48
C THR A 69 0.52 2.36 -4.05
N ALA A 70 0.60 3.22 -3.04
CA ALA A 70 0.38 2.84 -1.66
C ALA A 70 -1.10 2.54 -1.38
N ALA A 71 -2.04 3.27 -2.03
CA ALA A 71 -3.47 3.07 -1.85
C ALA A 71 -3.95 1.64 -2.20
N PHE A 72 -3.34 0.99 -3.22
CA PHE A 72 -3.63 -0.41 -3.52
C PHE A 72 -2.57 -1.38 -2.97
N GLY A 73 -1.31 -0.96 -2.91
CA GLY A 73 -0.20 -1.82 -2.53
C GLY A 73 -0.19 -2.19 -1.04
N LEU A 74 -0.61 -1.27 -0.17
CA LEU A 74 -0.68 -1.53 1.27
C LEU A 74 -1.76 -2.55 1.64
N PRO A 75 -3.04 -2.38 1.23
CA PRO A 75 -4.05 -3.39 1.52
C PRO A 75 -3.74 -4.75 0.86
N LEU A 76 -3.17 -4.76 -0.35
CA LEU A 76 -2.72 -5.99 -0.99
C LEU A 76 -1.63 -6.68 -0.15
N ALA A 77 -0.63 -5.94 0.32
CA ALA A 77 0.43 -6.48 1.16
C ALA A 77 -0.14 -7.03 2.48
N GLU A 78 -1.09 -6.32 3.13
CA GLU A 78 -1.77 -6.76 4.34
C GLU A 78 -2.48 -8.10 4.14
N MET A 79 -3.30 -8.21 3.09
CA MET A 79 -4.02 -9.44 2.77
C MET A 79 -3.07 -10.61 2.51
N LEU A 80 -1.99 -10.38 1.77
CA LEU A 80 -1.02 -11.43 1.45
C LEU A 80 -0.14 -11.84 2.64
N LEU A 81 0.16 -10.93 3.55
CA LEU A 81 0.89 -11.23 4.79
C LEU A 81 0.06 -12.08 5.75
N ASN A 82 -1.25 -11.84 5.78
CA ASN A 82 -2.19 -12.58 6.61
C ASN A 82 -2.65 -13.92 6.00
N ASP A 83 -2.40 -14.15 4.70
CA ASP A 83 -2.70 -15.42 4.04
C ASP A 83 -1.56 -16.44 4.25
N PRO A 84 -1.74 -17.49 5.08
CA PRO A 84 -0.72 -18.50 5.35
C PRO A 84 -0.49 -19.45 4.19
N GLY A 85 -1.39 -19.51 3.22
CA GLY A 85 -1.33 -20.45 2.08
C GLY A 85 -0.10 -20.20 1.20
N ARG A 86 0.36 -21.26 0.53
CA ARG A 86 1.28 -21.14 -0.60
C ARG A 86 0.46 -21.13 -1.89
N PRO A 87 0.85 -20.36 -2.91
CA PRO A 87 0.20 -20.50 -4.22
C PRO A 87 0.47 -21.91 -4.77
N ASP A 88 -0.45 -22.41 -5.59
CA ASP A 88 -0.22 -23.61 -6.36
C ASP A 88 0.99 -23.47 -7.29
N PRO A 89 1.65 -24.58 -7.67
CA PRO A 89 2.76 -24.52 -8.62
C PRO A 89 2.37 -23.76 -9.89
N LYS A 90 3.25 -22.85 -10.32
CA LYS A 90 3.04 -21.95 -11.48
C LYS A 90 1.90 -20.93 -11.32
N CYS A 91 1.42 -20.70 -10.10
CA CYS A 91 0.44 -19.68 -9.78
C CYS A 91 1.08 -18.55 -8.98
N VAL A 92 0.48 -17.36 -9.08
CA VAL A 92 0.81 -16.20 -8.26
C VAL A 92 -0.36 -15.85 -7.36
N LYS A 93 -0.09 -15.32 -6.16
CA LYS A 93 -1.15 -14.85 -5.25
C LYS A 93 -1.78 -13.54 -5.69
N ALA A 94 -1.01 -12.71 -6.39
CA ALA A 94 -1.47 -11.43 -6.91
C ALA A 94 -0.76 -11.11 -8.22
N LEU A 95 -1.48 -10.46 -9.12
CA LEU A 95 -0.98 -9.96 -10.38
C LEU A 95 -1.28 -8.45 -10.49
N ILE A 96 -0.24 -7.67 -10.78
CA ILE A 96 -0.36 -6.23 -11.00
C ILE A 96 0.10 -5.92 -12.41
N LEU A 97 -0.74 -5.22 -13.16
CA LEU A 97 -0.44 -4.78 -14.53
C LEU A 97 -0.16 -3.28 -14.55
N ALA A 98 0.86 -2.88 -15.29
CA ALA A 98 1.19 -1.48 -15.49
C ALA A 98 1.63 -1.23 -16.94
N PRO A 99 1.38 -0.03 -17.48
CA PRO A 99 1.59 0.26 -18.90
C PRO A 99 3.06 0.44 -19.30
N THR A 100 3.95 0.74 -18.36
CA THR A 100 5.37 0.98 -18.67
C THR A 100 6.28 0.18 -17.73
N ARG A 101 7.52 -0.11 -18.18
CA ARG A 101 8.55 -0.81 -17.39
C ARG A 101 8.95 -0.01 -16.16
N GLU A 102 9.06 1.30 -16.31
CA GLU A 102 9.41 2.23 -15.24
C GLU A 102 8.40 2.15 -14.10
N LEU A 103 7.10 2.14 -14.46
CA LEU A 103 6.04 2.01 -13.47
C LEU A 103 6.01 0.62 -12.81
N VAL A 104 6.25 -0.46 -13.60
CA VAL A 104 6.40 -1.82 -13.05
C VAL A 104 7.51 -1.86 -12.00
N ASN A 105 8.67 -1.29 -12.31
CA ASN A 105 9.81 -1.27 -11.37
C ASN A 105 9.50 -0.45 -10.13
N GLN A 106 8.90 0.73 -10.27
CA GLN A 106 8.49 1.59 -9.16
C GLN A 106 7.49 0.90 -8.23
N ILE A 107 6.48 0.24 -8.80
CA ILE A 107 5.51 -0.54 -8.02
C ILE A 107 6.20 -1.69 -7.28
N ALA A 108 7.07 -2.43 -7.97
CA ALA A 108 7.77 -3.56 -7.38
C ALA A 108 8.70 -3.14 -6.22
N GLU A 109 9.39 -2.02 -6.33
CA GLU A 109 10.22 -1.47 -5.27
C GLU A 109 9.41 -1.11 -4.02
N ASN A 110 8.27 -0.45 -4.21
CA ASN A 110 7.36 -0.14 -3.10
C ASN A 110 6.82 -1.41 -2.44
N LEU A 111 6.36 -2.38 -3.23
CA LEU A 111 5.85 -3.65 -2.67
C LEU A 111 6.94 -4.43 -1.94
N LYS A 112 8.17 -4.50 -2.46
CA LYS A 112 9.30 -5.13 -1.77
C LYS A 112 9.57 -4.48 -0.41
N LEU A 113 9.42 -3.17 -0.32
CA LEU A 113 9.55 -2.43 0.93
C LEU A 113 8.45 -2.84 1.93
N TYR A 114 7.18 -2.90 1.49
CA TYR A 114 6.06 -3.26 2.35
C TYR A 114 6.15 -4.70 2.89
N VAL A 115 6.65 -5.63 2.08
CA VAL A 115 6.76 -7.04 2.48
C VAL A 115 8.16 -7.44 2.95
N LYS A 116 9.04 -6.47 3.23
CA LYS A 116 10.41 -6.69 3.67
C LYS A 116 10.43 -7.54 4.95
N GLY A 117 11.26 -8.56 4.96
CA GLY A 117 11.38 -9.48 6.11
C GLY A 117 10.31 -10.57 6.16
N SER A 118 9.36 -10.58 5.24
CA SER A 118 8.36 -11.63 5.08
C SER A 118 8.83 -12.74 4.12
N ARG A 119 8.01 -13.80 4.01
CA ARG A 119 8.22 -14.88 3.03
C ARG A 119 7.76 -14.53 1.61
N LEU A 120 7.08 -13.40 1.43
CA LEU A 120 6.53 -13.00 0.13
C LEU A 120 7.65 -12.57 -0.83
N LYS A 121 7.51 -12.98 -2.08
CA LYS A 121 8.43 -12.62 -3.15
C LYS A 121 7.71 -11.72 -4.15
N VAL A 122 8.31 -10.60 -4.50
CA VAL A 122 7.83 -9.68 -5.53
C VAL A 122 8.70 -9.83 -6.76
N GLY A 123 8.11 -10.31 -7.85
CA GLY A 123 8.75 -10.45 -9.14
C GLY A 123 8.22 -9.48 -10.17
N THR A 124 9.01 -9.19 -11.19
CA THR A 124 8.60 -8.37 -12.33
C THR A 124 8.78 -9.14 -13.62
N VAL A 125 7.82 -8.97 -14.54
CA VAL A 125 7.89 -9.50 -15.89
C VAL A 125 7.76 -8.34 -16.87
N VAL A 126 8.83 -8.08 -17.64
CA VAL A 126 8.87 -6.94 -18.55
C VAL A 126 9.52 -7.36 -19.88
N GLY A 127 9.07 -6.75 -20.97
CA GLY A 127 9.66 -6.98 -22.28
C GLY A 127 11.11 -6.47 -22.35
N GLY A 128 11.94 -7.09 -23.22
CA GLY A 128 13.35 -6.70 -23.43
C GLY A 128 14.34 -7.20 -22.39
N GLN A 129 13.90 -8.01 -21.43
CA GLN A 129 14.76 -8.77 -20.51
C GLN A 129 14.74 -10.26 -20.88
N SER A 130 15.74 -11.01 -20.37
CA SER A 130 15.83 -12.46 -20.61
C SER A 130 14.57 -13.19 -20.10
N ILE A 131 13.81 -13.76 -21.03
CA ILE A 131 12.60 -14.53 -20.71
C ILE A 131 12.92 -15.75 -19.82
N ASN A 132 14.06 -16.41 -20.04
CA ASN A 132 14.47 -17.57 -19.25
C ASN A 132 14.74 -17.21 -17.79
N ASN A 133 15.28 -16.03 -17.51
CA ASN A 133 15.49 -15.58 -16.13
C ASN A 133 14.15 -15.28 -15.45
N GLN A 134 13.21 -14.69 -16.17
CA GLN A 134 11.88 -14.41 -15.65
C GLN A 134 11.10 -15.70 -15.37
N ILE A 135 11.16 -16.71 -16.26
CA ILE A 135 10.57 -18.02 -16.05
C ILE A 135 11.16 -18.71 -14.82
N ARG A 136 12.49 -18.72 -14.65
CA ARG A 136 13.13 -19.33 -13.48
C ARG A 136 12.74 -18.66 -12.16
N PHE A 137 12.49 -17.36 -12.20
CA PHE A 137 12.03 -16.65 -11.00
C PHE A 137 10.60 -17.04 -10.60
N LEU A 138 9.73 -17.30 -11.59
CA LEU A 138 8.32 -17.67 -11.40
C LEU A 138 8.09 -19.16 -11.16
N ALA A 139 9.06 -20.00 -11.42
CA ALA A 139 8.99 -21.45 -11.21
C ALA A 139 9.27 -21.82 -9.75
#